data_642fcd27eed386d04b752f901b9472c2
#
_entry.id   642fcd27eed386d04b752f901b9472c2
#
_cell.length_a   1.000
_cell.length_b   1.000
_cell.length_c   1.000
_cell.angle_alpha   90.00
_cell.angle_beta   90.00
_cell.angle_gamma   90.00
#
_symmetry.space_group_name_H-M   'P 1'
#
loop_
_entity.id
_entity.type
_entity.pdbx_description
1 polymer ?
#
loop_
_entity_poly.entity_id
_entity_poly.type
_entity_poly.pdbx_seq_one_letter_code
_entity_poly.pdbx_strand_id
1 'polypeptide(L)'
;MLLSVEVWYNIFMAKYLIFLELSGRRAVVVGGGAVAVRKAQALLAAGARLVVVAERIDNMLTALCRDKKAELIKSKYSKDYLAEAVLAIAATNNHRLNKRIYKDCQELEVLCNVVDEPELCDFFVPAVVKRGDLQIAIGTEGHCPAYAGHIRKKLEKIFTEKHGQFLAELERLRKRIIKDVAEPAERKALLGELADDKSFEYFVEHGPTQWRTFAEGLVYKVPPLL
;
A
#
# COMPACT_ATOMS: atom_id res chain seq x y z
N MET A 1 12.14 8.63 41.64
CA MET A 1 12.05 9.83 40.81
C MET A 1 10.96 9.57 39.78
N LEU A 2 9.74 9.94 40.12
CA LEU A 2 8.54 9.77 39.26
C LEU A 2 8.65 10.81 38.15
N LEU A 3 8.98 10.38 36.94
CA LEU A 3 8.77 11.19 35.74
C LEU A 3 7.27 11.40 35.63
N SER A 4 6.86 12.67 35.73
CA SER A 4 5.46 13.07 35.74
C SER A 4 4.72 12.55 34.50
N VAL A 5 3.49 12.14 34.70
CA VAL A 5 2.55 11.65 33.66
C VAL A 5 2.38 12.67 32.52
N GLU A 6 2.70 13.94 32.75
CA GLU A 6 2.70 15.02 31.74
C GLU A 6 3.72 14.85 30.61
N VAL A 7 4.82 14.09 30.82
CA VAL A 7 5.81 13.81 29.77
C VAL A 7 5.26 12.85 28.70
N TRP A 8 4.25 12.05 29.04
CA TRP A 8 3.62 11.14 28.10
C TRP A 8 2.51 11.79 27.25
N TYR A 9 1.93 12.92 27.69
CA TYR A 9 0.90 13.63 26.94
C TYR A 9 1.45 14.50 25.79
N ASN A 10 2.76 14.77 25.78
CA ASN A 10 3.46 15.43 24.67
C ASN A 10 4.09 14.46 23.67
N ILE A 11 3.81 13.16 23.79
CA ILE A 11 4.12 12.20 22.73
C ILE A 11 3.08 12.46 21.63
N PHE A 12 3.51 13.24 20.66
CA PHE A 12 2.93 13.49 19.35
C PHE A 12 1.83 12.49 19.00
N MET A 13 0.66 12.97 18.62
CA MET A 13 -0.37 12.13 18.03
C MET A 13 0.16 11.61 16.67
N ALA A 14 1.02 10.59 16.76
CA ALA A 14 1.58 9.95 15.58
C ALA A 14 0.44 9.35 14.76
N LYS A 15 0.50 9.50 13.44
CA LYS A 15 -0.46 8.86 12.55
C LYS A 15 -0.34 7.34 12.65
N TYR A 16 -1.47 6.67 12.73
CA TYR A 16 -1.51 5.20 12.77
C TYR A 16 -1.19 4.62 11.39
N LEU A 17 -0.12 3.83 11.30
CA LEU A 17 0.34 3.23 10.05
C LEU A 17 -0.40 1.91 9.79
N ILE A 18 -1.14 1.86 8.70
CA ILE A 18 -1.89 0.67 8.26
C ILE A 18 -1.71 0.43 6.76
N PHE A 19 -1.90 -0.81 6.35
CA PHE A 19 -2.18 -1.19 4.96
C PHE A 19 -3.68 -1.38 4.82
N LEU A 20 -4.32 -0.56 3.98
CA LEU A 20 -5.75 -0.60 3.78
C LEU A 20 -6.11 -1.55 2.63
N GLU A 21 -6.93 -2.56 2.91
CA GLU A 21 -7.47 -3.45 1.88
C GLU A 21 -8.59 -2.76 1.11
N LEU A 22 -8.39 -2.59 -0.19
CA LEU A 22 -9.34 -1.90 -1.08
C LEU A 22 -9.93 -2.81 -2.15
N SER A 23 -9.55 -4.08 -2.20
CA SER A 23 -10.04 -5.01 -3.23
C SER A 23 -11.57 -5.09 -3.24
N GLY A 24 -12.17 -4.73 -4.37
CA GLY A 24 -13.63 -4.68 -4.55
C GLY A 24 -14.36 -3.56 -3.79
N ARG A 25 -13.67 -2.76 -2.98
CA ARG A 25 -14.27 -1.66 -2.21
C ARG A 25 -14.37 -0.39 -3.05
N ARG A 26 -15.46 0.37 -2.85
CA ARG A 26 -15.70 1.60 -3.60
C ARG A 26 -14.76 2.72 -3.14
N ALA A 27 -14.06 3.35 -4.09
CA ALA A 27 -13.25 4.54 -3.86
C ALA A 27 -13.62 5.63 -4.88
N VAL A 28 -13.62 6.89 -4.45
CA VAL A 28 -14.04 8.01 -5.30
C VAL A 28 -12.89 8.98 -5.48
N VAL A 29 -12.64 9.41 -6.71
CA VAL A 29 -11.74 10.51 -7.03
C VAL A 29 -12.54 11.64 -7.66
N VAL A 30 -12.53 12.81 -7.02
CA VAL A 30 -13.15 14.02 -7.56
C VAL A 30 -12.07 14.92 -8.14
N GLY A 31 -12.07 15.06 -9.46
CA GLY A 31 -11.07 15.77 -10.23
C GLY A 31 -10.66 15.01 -11.49
N GLY A 32 -10.22 15.72 -12.52
CA GLY A 32 -9.94 15.13 -13.83
C GLY A 32 -8.57 15.45 -14.39
N GLY A 33 -7.66 16.06 -13.61
CA GLY A 33 -6.32 16.44 -14.03
C GLY A 33 -5.24 15.39 -13.72
N ALA A 34 -3.97 15.73 -13.95
CA ALA A 34 -2.81 14.84 -13.80
C ALA A 34 -2.68 14.25 -12.36
N VAL A 35 -3.06 15.00 -11.33
CA VAL A 35 -3.06 14.49 -9.95
C VAL A 35 -4.11 13.40 -9.78
N ALA A 36 -5.32 13.60 -10.32
CA ALA A 36 -6.38 12.58 -10.31
C ALA A 36 -5.95 11.31 -11.04
N VAL A 37 -5.24 11.40 -12.17
CA VAL A 37 -4.67 10.25 -12.89
C VAL A 37 -3.79 9.42 -11.96
N ARG A 38 -2.82 10.04 -11.28
CA ARG A 38 -1.89 9.32 -10.36
C ARG A 38 -2.63 8.65 -9.21
N LYS A 39 -3.62 9.34 -8.61
CA LYS A 39 -4.42 8.81 -7.52
C LYS A 39 -5.30 7.65 -7.99
N ALA A 40 -5.95 7.79 -9.14
CA ALA A 40 -6.73 6.74 -9.78
C ALA A 40 -5.89 5.49 -10.06
N GLN A 41 -4.68 5.64 -10.61
CA GLN A 41 -3.75 4.53 -10.85
C GLN A 41 -3.44 3.74 -9.57
N ALA A 42 -3.14 4.45 -8.47
CA ALA A 42 -2.82 3.82 -7.19
C ALA A 42 -4.01 3.04 -6.62
N LEU A 43 -5.21 3.62 -6.66
CA LEU A 43 -6.43 2.97 -6.18
C LEU A 43 -6.80 1.74 -7.02
N LEU A 44 -6.68 1.84 -8.34
CA LEU A 44 -6.89 0.70 -9.24
C LEU A 44 -5.86 -0.42 -9.04
N ALA A 45 -4.59 -0.06 -8.80
CA ALA A 45 -3.55 -1.02 -8.48
C ALA A 45 -3.78 -1.74 -7.14
N ALA A 46 -4.52 -1.11 -6.22
CA ALA A 46 -4.97 -1.69 -4.96
C ALA A 46 -6.30 -2.47 -5.09
N GLY A 47 -6.82 -2.66 -6.30
CA GLY A 47 -8.04 -3.43 -6.56
C GLY A 47 -9.34 -2.69 -6.22
N ALA A 48 -9.32 -1.39 -6.01
CA ALA A 48 -10.53 -0.62 -5.70
C ALA A 48 -11.52 -0.59 -6.86
N ARG A 49 -12.82 -0.62 -6.54
CA ARG A 49 -13.89 -0.27 -7.46
C ARG A 49 -13.94 1.26 -7.56
N LEU A 50 -13.20 1.79 -8.53
CA LEU A 50 -12.97 3.22 -8.67
C LEU A 50 -14.11 3.93 -9.39
N VAL A 51 -14.52 5.06 -8.85
CA VAL A 51 -15.40 6.06 -9.49
C VAL A 51 -14.62 7.37 -9.60
N VAL A 52 -14.59 7.95 -10.79
CA VAL A 52 -14.00 9.26 -11.05
C VAL A 52 -15.09 10.25 -11.45
N VAL A 53 -15.13 11.39 -10.78
CA VAL A 53 -16.13 12.46 -11.05
C VAL A 53 -15.40 13.73 -11.44
N ALA A 54 -15.65 14.25 -12.63
CA ALA A 54 -15.11 15.55 -13.07
C ALA A 54 -15.89 16.13 -14.25
N GLU A 55 -15.95 17.47 -14.33
CA GLU A 55 -16.54 18.15 -15.51
C GLU A 55 -15.59 18.11 -16.71
N ARG A 56 -14.27 18.19 -16.47
CA ARG A 56 -13.22 18.09 -17.48
C ARG A 56 -12.30 16.95 -17.10
N ILE A 57 -12.02 16.09 -18.06
CA ILE A 57 -11.31 14.84 -17.85
C ILE A 57 -10.14 14.75 -18.79
N ASP A 58 -8.96 14.51 -18.24
CA ASP A 58 -7.73 14.23 -19.01
C ASP A 58 -7.88 12.94 -19.84
N ASN A 59 -7.29 12.94 -21.03
CA ASN A 59 -7.34 11.78 -21.94
C ASN A 59 -6.68 10.53 -21.32
N MET A 60 -5.61 10.71 -20.54
CA MET A 60 -4.96 9.59 -19.82
C MET A 60 -5.90 8.98 -18.78
N LEU A 61 -6.68 9.82 -18.07
CA LEU A 61 -7.64 9.34 -17.09
C LEU A 61 -8.80 8.59 -17.77
N THR A 62 -9.25 9.09 -18.93
CA THR A 62 -10.26 8.42 -19.75
C THR A 62 -9.79 7.04 -20.21
N ALA A 63 -8.58 6.95 -20.74
CA ALA A 63 -7.98 5.68 -21.17
C ALA A 63 -7.82 4.70 -19.98
N LEU A 64 -7.26 5.19 -18.88
CA LEU A 64 -7.08 4.39 -17.66
C LEU A 64 -8.40 3.80 -17.13
N CYS A 65 -9.45 4.61 -17.05
CA CYS A 65 -10.75 4.16 -16.55
C CYS A 65 -11.38 3.11 -17.50
N ARG A 66 -11.27 3.31 -18.81
CA ARG A 66 -11.77 2.35 -19.80
C ARG A 66 -11.04 1.00 -19.68
N ASP A 67 -9.71 1.01 -19.65
CA ASP A 67 -8.88 -0.19 -19.63
C ASP A 67 -9.06 -1.01 -18.33
N LYS A 68 -9.28 -0.33 -17.22
CA LYS A 68 -9.48 -0.94 -15.88
C LYS A 68 -10.94 -1.09 -15.49
N LYS A 69 -11.89 -0.78 -16.39
CA LYS A 69 -13.34 -0.82 -16.15
C LYS A 69 -13.77 0.00 -14.93
N ALA A 70 -13.12 1.15 -14.70
CA ALA A 70 -13.52 2.10 -13.68
C ALA A 70 -14.69 2.98 -14.19
N GLU A 71 -15.54 3.39 -13.27
CA GLU A 71 -16.65 4.28 -13.58
C GLU A 71 -16.15 5.72 -13.78
N LEU A 72 -16.52 6.34 -14.89
CA LEU A 72 -16.11 7.71 -15.22
C LEU A 72 -17.36 8.58 -15.40
N ILE A 73 -17.58 9.51 -14.50
CA ILE A 73 -18.77 10.38 -14.48
C ILE A 73 -18.35 11.80 -14.90
N LYS A 74 -18.76 12.20 -16.09
CA LYS A 74 -18.54 13.57 -16.59
C LYS A 74 -19.65 14.49 -16.08
N SER A 75 -19.50 14.98 -14.86
CA SER A 75 -20.51 15.81 -14.17
C SER A 75 -19.86 16.74 -13.16
N LYS A 76 -20.65 17.72 -12.68
CA LYS A 76 -20.36 18.43 -11.44
C LYS A 76 -20.43 17.46 -10.27
N TYR A 77 -19.68 17.73 -9.22
CA TYR A 77 -19.72 16.96 -8.00
C TYR A 77 -21.09 17.02 -7.33
N SER A 78 -21.60 15.87 -6.89
CA SER A 78 -22.71 15.72 -5.95
C SER A 78 -22.27 14.82 -4.79
N LYS A 79 -22.80 15.07 -3.59
CA LYS A 79 -22.59 14.23 -2.40
C LYS A 79 -23.00 12.78 -2.63
N ASP A 80 -24.00 12.52 -3.48
CA ASP A 80 -24.51 11.19 -3.80
C ASP A 80 -23.43 10.26 -4.39
N TYR A 81 -22.40 10.82 -5.03
CA TYR A 81 -21.28 10.03 -5.55
C TYR A 81 -20.42 9.40 -4.46
N LEU A 82 -20.49 9.90 -3.23
CA LEU A 82 -19.77 9.33 -2.08
C LEU A 82 -20.50 8.15 -1.43
N ALA A 83 -21.74 7.86 -1.83
CA ALA A 83 -22.50 6.75 -1.26
C ALA A 83 -21.71 5.42 -1.34
N GLU A 84 -21.66 4.68 -0.24
CA GLU A 84 -20.93 3.40 -0.10
C GLU A 84 -19.40 3.49 -0.34
N ALA A 85 -18.84 4.68 -0.49
CA ALA A 85 -17.38 4.82 -0.62
C ALA A 85 -16.70 4.59 0.73
N VAL A 86 -15.57 3.87 0.72
CA VAL A 86 -14.72 3.73 1.92
C VAL A 86 -13.72 4.87 2.03
N LEU A 87 -13.35 5.45 0.89
CA LEU A 87 -12.52 6.64 0.84
C LEU A 87 -12.81 7.50 -0.40
N ALA A 88 -12.48 8.78 -0.26
CA ALA A 88 -12.52 9.74 -1.35
C ALA A 88 -11.23 10.57 -1.43
N ILE A 89 -10.86 10.96 -2.64
CA ILE A 89 -9.74 11.86 -2.89
C ILE A 89 -10.27 13.08 -3.63
N ALA A 90 -10.16 14.27 -3.02
CA ALA A 90 -10.45 15.54 -3.64
C ALA A 90 -9.20 16.09 -4.33
N ALA A 91 -9.18 16.03 -5.66
CA ALA A 91 -8.04 16.41 -6.51
C ALA A 91 -8.47 17.47 -7.54
N THR A 92 -9.24 18.49 -7.10
CA THR A 92 -9.68 19.59 -7.94
C THR A 92 -8.84 20.85 -7.69
N ASN A 93 -8.83 21.77 -8.66
CA ASN A 93 -8.20 23.10 -8.49
C ASN A 93 -9.12 24.10 -7.76
N ASN A 94 -10.28 23.67 -7.26
CA ASN A 94 -11.25 24.52 -6.59
C ASN A 94 -11.26 24.23 -5.09
N HIS A 95 -10.57 25.07 -4.30
CA HIS A 95 -10.48 24.92 -2.85
C HIS A 95 -11.85 24.90 -2.14
N ARG A 96 -12.84 25.68 -2.61
CA ARG A 96 -14.19 25.67 -2.02
C ARG A 96 -14.87 24.34 -2.25
N LEU A 97 -14.69 23.76 -3.44
CA LEU A 97 -15.21 22.44 -3.75
C LEU A 97 -14.51 21.36 -2.92
N ASN A 98 -13.19 21.42 -2.80
CA ASN A 98 -12.42 20.47 -2.00
C ASN A 98 -12.86 20.48 -0.52
N LYS A 99 -13.06 21.67 0.07
CA LYS A 99 -13.61 21.81 1.43
C LYS A 99 -15.03 21.24 1.56
N ARG A 100 -15.87 21.44 0.55
CA ARG A 100 -17.20 20.84 0.52
C ARG A 100 -17.14 19.32 0.46
N ILE A 101 -16.29 18.76 -0.40
CA ILE A 101 -16.09 17.31 -0.50
C ILE A 101 -15.65 16.74 0.84
N TYR A 102 -14.67 17.37 1.51
CA TYR A 102 -14.23 16.98 2.85
C TYR A 102 -15.39 16.97 3.85
N LYS A 103 -16.17 18.04 3.92
CA LYS A 103 -17.34 18.12 4.81
C LYS A 103 -18.35 17.01 4.52
N ASP A 104 -18.67 16.78 3.24
CA ASP A 104 -19.58 15.72 2.83
C ASP A 104 -19.04 14.32 3.19
N CYS A 105 -17.72 14.12 3.11
CA CYS A 105 -17.06 12.88 3.56
C CYS A 105 -17.18 12.69 5.07
N GLN A 106 -16.95 13.75 5.87
CA GLN A 106 -17.11 13.66 7.34
C GLN A 106 -18.55 13.31 7.73
N GLU A 107 -19.55 13.88 7.06
CA GLU A 107 -20.96 13.59 7.31
C GLU A 107 -21.36 12.15 6.95
N LEU A 108 -20.62 11.51 6.04
CA LEU A 108 -20.88 10.14 5.56
C LEU A 108 -19.88 9.11 6.13
N GLU A 109 -18.99 9.53 7.04
CA GLU A 109 -17.92 8.68 7.60
C GLU A 109 -17.01 8.05 6.54
N VAL A 110 -16.79 8.78 5.42
CA VAL A 110 -15.91 8.39 4.32
C VAL A 110 -14.53 9.00 4.57
N LEU A 111 -13.47 8.19 4.58
CA LEU A 111 -12.10 8.70 4.71
C LEU A 111 -11.77 9.64 3.55
N CYS A 112 -11.27 10.83 3.86
CA CYS A 112 -10.98 11.86 2.86
C CYS A 112 -9.48 12.19 2.78
N ASN A 113 -8.99 12.40 1.57
CA ASN A 113 -7.71 13.04 1.31
C ASN A 113 -7.89 14.19 0.35
N VAL A 114 -7.66 15.41 0.82
CA VAL A 114 -7.67 16.62 -0.01
C VAL A 114 -6.24 16.91 -0.44
N VAL A 115 -6.02 16.96 -1.76
CA VAL A 115 -4.69 17.22 -2.32
C VAL A 115 -4.25 18.63 -1.95
N ASP A 116 -3.00 18.74 -1.47
CA ASP A 116 -2.34 19.98 -1.05
C ASP A 116 -2.99 20.71 0.14
N GLU A 117 -3.94 20.07 0.85
CA GLU A 117 -4.56 20.60 2.07
C GLU A 117 -4.47 19.55 3.22
N PRO A 118 -3.32 19.41 3.90
CA PRO A 118 -3.09 18.37 4.93
C PRO A 118 -4.10 18.39 6.08
N GLU A 119 -4.62 19.56 6.43
CA GLU A 119 -5.61 19.75 7.51
C GLU A 119 -7.00 19.15 7.17
N LEU A 120 -7.23 18.88 5.90
CA LEU A 120 -8.46 18.25 5.38
C LEU A 120 -8.17 16.81 4.92
N CYS A 121 -7.30 16.10 5.66
CA CYS A 121 -6.93 14.74 5.33
C CYS A 121 -7.08 13.81 6.52
N ASP A 122 -7.91 12.77 6.39
CA ASP A 122 -8.02 11.68 7.37
C ASP A 122 -6.90 10.66 7.18
N PHE A 123 -6.30 10.58 5.99
CA PHE A 123 -5.20 9.69 5.67
C PHE A 123 -4.20 10.32 4.71
N PHE A 124 -2.98 9.80 4.73
CA PHE A 124 -1.89 10.23 3.86
C PHE A 124 -1.36 9.05 3.06
N VAL A 125 -1.03 9.30 1.79
CA VAL A 125 -0.41 8.29 0.94
C VAL A 125 1.10 8.42 1.03
N PRO A 126 1.81 7.44 1.63
CA PRO A 126 3.26 7.49 1.82
C PRO A 126 4.02 7.34 0.51
N ALA A 127 5.34 7.59 0.55
CA ALA A 127 6.23 7.10 -0.50
C ALA A 127 6.41 5.59 -0.32
N VAL A 128 6.34 4.81 -1.40
CA VAL A 128 6.35 3.35 -1.34
C VAL A 128 7.44 2.76 -2.20
N VAL A 129 8.22 1.81 -1.65
CA VAL A 129 9.02 0.85 -2.41
C VAL A 129 8.18 -0.40 -2.57
N LYS A 130 7.99 -0.86 -3.81
CA LYS A 130 7.24 -2.08 -4.10
C LYS A 130 8.08 -3.04 -4.93
N ARG A 131 8.15 -4.33 -4.49
CA ARG A 131 8.82 -5.43 -5.16
C ARG A 131 7.93 -6.67 -5.08
N GLY A 132 7.12 -6.91 -6.12
CA GLY A 132 6.05 -7.89 -6.02
C GLY A 132 5.09 -7.53 -4.88
N ASP A 133 4.94 -8.45 -3.92
CA ASP A 133 4.08 -8.27 -2.74
C ASP A 133 4.81 -7.60 -1.56
N LEU A 134 6.14 -7.47 -1.62
CA LEU A 134 6.89 -6.70 -0.63
C LEU A 134 6.59 -5.21 -0.80
N GLN A 135 6.14 -4.56 0.26
CA GLN A 135 5.89 -3.12 0.30
C GLN A 135 6.55 -2.49 1.52
N ILE A 136 7.25 -1.36 1.31
CA ILE A 136 7.85 -0.56 2.37
C ILE A 136 7.27 0.85 2.25
N ALA A 137 6.50 1.28 3.23
CA ALA A 137 5.91 2.60 3.28
C ALA A 137 6.80 3.57 4.07
N ILE A 138 7.03 4.76 3.55
CA ILE A 138 7.86 5.79 4.16
C ILE A 138 7.02 7.04 4.36
N GLY A 139 6.73 7.35 5.62
CA GLY A 139 6.03 8.57 6.03
C GLY A 139 6.97 9.55 6.71
N THR A 140 6.64 10.83 6.63
CA THR A 140 7.34 11.94 7.32
C THR A 140 6.35 12.82 8.08
N GLU A 141 5.21 12.29 8.50
CA GLU A 141 4.11 13.02 9.15
C GLU A 141 3.61 14.25 8.35
N GLY A 142 3.93 14.32 7.06
CA GLY A 142 3.66 15.49 6.23
C GLY A 142 4.76 16.57 6.27
N HIS A 143 5.77 16.44 7.16
CA HIS A 143 6.81 17.48 7.34
C HIS A 143 7.70 17.64 6.11
N CYS A 144 8.08 16.55 5.43
CA CYS A 144 8.96 16.64 4.27
C CYS A 144 8.74 15.52 3.25
N PRO A 145 7.76 15.66 2.33
CA PRO A 145 7.52 14.67 1.27
C PRO A 145 8.74 14.43 0.37
N ALA A 146 9.57 15.46 0.14
CA ALA A 146 10.80 15.35 -0.64
C ALA A 146 11.80 14.40 0.02
N TYR A 147 11.92 14.44 1.36
CA TYR A 147 12.79 13.53 2.10
C TYR A 147 12.28 12.09 2.06
N ALA A 148 10.97 11.86 2.20
CA ALA A 148 10.38 10.53 2.00
C ALA A 148 10.71 9.99 0.60
N GLY A 149 10.61 10.81 -0.45
CA GLY A 149 11.02 10.46 -1.80
C GLY A 149 12.51 10.16 -1.95
N HIS A 150 13.37 10.87 -1.22
CA HIS A 150 14.80 10.61 -1.19
C HIS A 150 15.12 9.25 -0.53
N ILE A 151 14.53 8.97 0.62
CA ILE A 151 14.68 7.68 1.32
C ILE A 151 14.16 6.54 0.42
N ARG A 152 13.00 6.71 -0.23
CA ARG A 152 12.48 5.73 -1.19
C ARG A 152 13.54 5.35 -2.24
N LYS A 153 14.17 6.34 -2.88
CA LYS A 153 15.20 6.10 -3.90
C LYS A 153 16.43 5.36 -3.35
N LYS A 154 16.79 5.57 -2.08
CA LYS A 154 17.86 4.80 -1.42
C LYS A 154 17.43 3.35 -1.19
N LEU A 155 16.23 3.15 -0.66
CA LEU A 155 15.71 1.81 -0.38
C LEU A 155 15.44 1.00 -1.65
N GLU A 156 15.08 1.64 -2.77
CA GLU A 156 14.93 0.97 -4.08
C GLU A 156 16.22 0.31 -4.58
N LYS A 157 17.39 0.80 -4.15
CA LYS A 157 18.70 0.21 -4.47
C LYS A 157 19.03 -0.98 -3.58
N ILE A 158 18.54 -0.99 -2.35
CA ILE A 158 18.73 -2.06 -1.38
C ILE A 158 17.73 -3.19 -1.67
N PHE A 159 16.46 -2.84 -1.72
CA PHE A 159 15.36 -3.78 -1.99
C PHE A 159 15.12 -3.88 -3.50
N THR A 160 15.76 -4.86 -4.11
CA THR A 160 15.68 -5.14 -5.55
C THR A 160 14.52 -6.08 -5.89
N GLU A 161 14.30 -6.35 -7.18
CA GLU A 161 13.28 -7.32 -7.63
C GLU A 161 13.51 -8.73 -7.06
N LYS A 162 14.75 -9.08 -6.69
CA LYS A 162 15.07 -10.35 -6.04
C LYS A 162 14.33 -10.55 -4.73
N HIS A 163 14.12 -9.49 -3.93
CA HIS A 163 13.37 -9.57 -2.68
C HIS A 163 11.89 -9.92 -2.91
N GLY A 164 11.29 -9.39 -3.96
CA GLY A 164 9.91 -9.74 -4.33
C GLY A 164 9.79 -11.19 -4.81
N GLN A 165 10.76 -11.66 -5.60
CA GLN A 165 10.83 -13.03 -6.06
C GLN A 165 11.04 -14.01 -4.88
N PHE A 166 11.93 -13.67 -3.97
CA PHE A 166 12.20 -14.46 -2.77
C PHE A 166 10.96 -14.56 -1.87
N LEU A 167 10.26 -13.43 -1.64
CA LEU A 167 9.02 -13.43 -0.87
C LEU A 167 7.94 -14.34 -1.49
N ALA A 168 7.82 -14.36 -2.81
CA ALA A 168 6.88 -15.24 -3.49
C ALA A 168 7.22 -16.73 -3.29
N GLU A 169 8.51 -17.09 -3.25
CA GLU A 169 8.94 -18.46 -2.95
C GLU A 169 8.68 -18.82 -1.47
N LEU A 170 8.97 -17.89 -0.55
CA LEU A 170 8.66 -18.06 0.88
C LEU A 170 7.17 -18.29 1.12
N GLU A 171 6.29 -17.54 0.41
CA GLU A 171 4.84 -17.73 0.53
C GLU A 171 4.39 -19.13 0.11
N ARG A 172 4.92 -19.63 -1.02
CA ARG A 172 4.62 -20.99 -1.50
C ARG A 172 5.03 -22.04 -0.47
N LEU A 173 6.25 -21.92 0.07
CA LEU A 173 6.77 -22.86 1.05
C LEU A 173 6.02 -22.74 2.38
N ARG A 174 5.69 -21.54 2.83
CA ARG A 174 4.87 -21.29 4.02
C ARG A 174 3.54 -22.05 3.97
N LYS A 175 2.83 -22.03 2.84
CA LYS A 175 1.58 -22.78 2.67
C LYS A 175 1.77 -24.28 2.86
N ARG A 176 2.89 -24.83 2.37
CA ARG A 176 3.25 -26.25 2.56
C ARG A 176 3.62 -26.56 4.01
N ILE A 177 4.47 -25.72 4.63
CA ILE A 177 4.86 -25.90 6.05
C ILE A 177 3.62 -25.88 6.95
N ILE A 178 2.66 -24.96 6.73
CA ILE A 178 1.42 -24.91 7.53
C ILE A 178 0.61 -26.21 7.39
N LYS A 179 0.63 -26.84 6.22
CA LYS A 179 -0.11 -28.07 5.95
C LYS A 179 0.59 -29.30 6.53
N ASP A 180 1.92 -29.36 6.40
CA ASP A 180 2.69 -30.60 6.58
C ASP A 180 3.33 -30.71 7.99
N VAL A 181 3.60 -29.57 8.65
CA VAL A 181 4.19 -29.51 9.99
C VAL A 181 3.11 -29.19 11.02
N ALA A 182 2.84 -30.09 11.95
CA ALA A 182 1.75 -29.94 12.91
C ALA A 182 2.05 -28.92 14.02
N GLU A 183 3.31 -28.87 14.50
CA GLU A 183 3.70 -28.10 15.68
C GLU A 183 3.93 -26.61 15.35
N PRO A 184 3.20 -25.66 15.99
CA PRO A 184 3.36 -24.22 15.69
C PRO A 184 4.74 -23.65 15.98
N ALA A 185 5.42 -24.14 17.01
CA ALA A 185 6.78 -23.69 17.35
C ALA A 185 7.80 -24.11 16.29
N GLU A 186 7.67 -25.32 15.75
CA GLU A 186 8.52 -25.82 14.65
C GLU A 186 8.26 -25.01 13.36
N ARG A 187 7.00 -24.72 13.02
CA ARG A 187 6.66 -23.84 11.87
C ARG A 187 7.33 -22.47 11.98
N LYS A 188 7.29 -21.87 13.18
CA LYS A 188 7.91 -20.56 13.43
C LYS A 188 9.42 -20.60 13.28
N ALA A 189 10.07 -21.65 13.80
CA ALA A 189 11.52 -21.83 13.68
C ALA A 189 11.94 -22.00 12.22
N LEU A 190 11.31 -22.90 11.47
CA LEU A 190 11.58 -23.15 10.06
C LEU A 190 11.39 -21.88 9.20
N LEU A 191 10.27 -21.18 9.40
CA LEU A 191 10.02 -19.94 8.65
C LEU A 191 11.01 -18.83 9.02
N GLY A 192 11.48 -18.77 10.26
CA GLY A 192 12.51 -17.84 10.69
C GLY A 192 13.85 -18.09 10.00
N GLU A 193 14.27 -19.35 9.94
CA GLU A 193 15.51 -19.77 9.27
C GLU A 193 15.44 -19.55 7.76
N LEU A 194 14.32 -19.87 7.14
CA LEU A 194 14.11 -19.69 5.70
C LEU A 194 14.00 -18.22 5.27
N ALA A 195 13.66 -17.31 6.18
CA ALA A 195 13.52 -15.89 5.90
C ALA A 195 14.74 -15.04 6.31
N ASP A 196 15.83 -15.68 6.74
CA ASP A 196 17.04 -14.98 7.16
C ASP A 196 17.91 -14.50 5.99
N ASP A 197 18.92 -13.69 6.30
CA ASP A 197 19.84 -13.13 5.30
C ASP A 197 20.62 -14.20 4.54
N LYS A 198 21.03 -15.30 5.20
CA LYS A 198 21.77 -16.39 4.56
C LYS A 198 20.93 -17.11 3.53
N SER A 199 19.67 -17.36 3.84
CA SER A 199 18.70 -17.95 2.92
C SER A 199 18.47 -17.05 1.71
N PHE A 200 18.35 -15.74 1.93
CA PHE A 200 18.22 -14.76 0.86
C PHE A 200 19.48 -14.69 -0.02
N GLU A 201 20.69 -14.67 0.57
CA GLU A 201 21.96 -14.68 -0.15
C GLU A 201 22.07 -15.93 -1.02
N TYR A 202 21.75 -17.11 -0.48
CA TYR A 202 21.70 -18.35 -1.25
C TYR A 202 20.72 -18.27 -2.42
N PHE A 203 19.53 -17.68 -2.20
CA PHE A 203 18.56 -17.45 -3.26
C PHE A 203 19.10 -16.53 -4.37
N VAL A 204 19.78 -15.45 -4.00
CA VAL A 204 20.36 -14.51 -4.97
C VAL A 204 21.45 -15.15 -5.80
N GLU A 205 22.30 -15.98 -5.19
CA GLU A 205 23.45 -16.66 -5.83
C GLU A 205 23.01 -17.82 -6.71
N HIS A 206 22.10 -18.68 -6.24
CA HIS A 206 21.77 -19.94 -6.88
C HIS A 206 20.42 -19.95 -7.62
N GLY A 207 19.60 -18.92 -7.39
CA GLY A 207 18.30 -18.77 -8.01
C GLY A 207 17.18 -19.60 -7.38
N PRO A 208 15.93 -19.40 -7.85
CA PRO A 208 14.74 -19.93 -7.18
C PRO A 208 14.66 -21.46 -7.18
N THR A 209 15.15 -22.12 -8.21
CA THR A 209 15.07 -23.60 -8.31
C THR A 209 15.96 -24.28 -7.29
N GLN A 210 17.21 -23.87 -7.20
CA GLN A 210 18.14 -24.46 -6.23
C GLN A 210 17.78 -24.09 -4.80
N TRP A 211 17.31 -22.86 -4.58
CA TRP A 211 16.80 -22.44 -3.28
C TRP A 211 15.61 -23.30 -2.82
N ARG A 212 14.67 -23.64 -3.70
CA ARG A 212 13.55 -24.54 -3.33
C ARG A 212 14.05 -25.89 -2.85
N THR A 213 15.01 -26.50 -3.56
CA THR A 213 15.60 -27.78 -3.16
C THR A 213 16.26 -27.67 -1.78
N PHE A 214 17.05 -26.63 -1.56
CA PHE A 214 17.66 -26.34 -0.26
C PHE A 214 16.60 -26.18 0.84
N ALA A 215 15.59 -25.36 0.61
CA ALA A 215 14.53 -25.08 1.57
C ALA A 215 13.66 -26.32 1.89
N GLU A 216 13.37 -27.14 0.88
CA GLU A 216 12.68 -28.42 1.08
C GLU A 216 13.53 -29.42 1.88
N GLY A 217 14.84 -29.43 1.68
CA GLY A 217 15.77 -30.21 2.48
C GLY A 217 15.72 -29.86 3.95
N LEU A 218 15.65 -28.57 4.28
CA LEU A 218 15.48 -28.09 5.66
C LEU A 218 14.13 -28.50 6.27
N VAL A 219 13.05 -28.34 5.53
CA VAL A 219 11.69 -28.63 6.03
C VAL A 219 11.47 -30.13 6.25
N TYR A 220 11.89 -30.96 5.31
CA TYR A 220 11.60 -32.40 5.33
C TYR A 220 12.79 -33.26 5.83
N LYS A 221 13.88 -32.62 6.27
CA LYS A 221 15.10 -33.29 6.75
C LYS A 221 15.64 -34.31 5.74
N VAL A 222 15.43 -34.03 4.45
CA VAL A 222 15.96 -34.84 3.35
C VAL A 222 17.36 -34.32 3.01
N PRO A 223 18.40 -35.14 3.03
CA PRO A 223 19.72 -34.67 2.61
C PRO A 223 19.68 -34.20 1.15
N PRO A 224 20.44 -33.14 0.79
CA PRO A 224 20.48 -32.66 -0.58
C PRO A 224 20.93 -33.83 -1.49
N LEU A 225 20.21 -34.03 -2.58
CA LEU A 225 20.64 -34.96 -3.64
C LEU A 225 21.97 -34.42 -4.19
N LEU A 226 23.04 -35.16 -3.97
CA LEU A 226 24.38 -34.91 -4.50
C LEU A 226 24.38 -34.92 -6.03
#